data_543ccc0a65155558f9fea777d7a242f3
#
_entry.id   543ccc0a65155558f9fea777d7a242f3
#
_cell.length_a   1.000
_cell.length_b   1.000
_cell.length_c   1.000
_cell.angle_alpha   90.00
_cell.angle_beta   90.00
_cell.angle_gamma   90.00
#
_symmetry.space_group_name_H-M   'P 1'
#
loop_
_entity.id
_entity.type
_entity.pdbx_description
1 polymer ?
#
loop_
_entity_poly.entity_id
_entity_poly.type
_entity_poly.pdbx_seq_one_letter_code
_entity_poly.pdbx_strand_id
1 'polypeptide(L)'
;MKNLAWALSVLLLLATTSFSAGTTPSSGRKLYKWVDEQGVTHFGDHIPPEYAAQEQHVINSQGVETERIEAQRTPEQMAAEEKKKFEAEQKANRDKNLLNTYVSVSEIERLRDQRLGLLSDQIKVTGQFLEILNGRMKKLRVASQRFRPYSSDPKAPQMSDQVAEDLVHVGNDIRTQEENLREKRSEEATMSKQFESDIARFKELKGIH
;
A
#
# COMPACT_ATOMS: atom_id res chain seq x y z
N MET A 1 4.35 -61.83 43.53
CA MET A 1 4.28 -62.46 44.86
C MET A 1 3.22 -61.74 45.67
N LYS A 2 2.22 -62.53 46.05
CA LYS A 2 1.37 -62.43 47.27
C LYS A 2 0.43 -61.20 47.34
N ASN A 3 -0.89 -61.37 47.01
CA ASN A 3 -1.95 -61.88 47.94
C ASN A 3 -2.32 -60.79 48.97
N LEU A 4 -3.54 -60.37 49.28
CA LEU A 4 -4.72 -61.12 49.65
C LEU A 4 -5.80 -60.05 49.97
N ALA A 5 -6.96 -59.95 49.42
CA ALA A 5 -8.22 -60.53 49.82
C ALA A 5 -8.85 -60.00 51.17
N TRP A 6 -10.19 -59.84 51.10
CA TRP A 6 -11.14 -59.76 52.20
C TRP A 6 -11.56 -58.34 52.65
N ALA A 7 -12.79 -57.92 52.83
CA ALA A 7 -14.02 -58.69 53.08
C ALA A 7 -15.25 -57.81 52.77
N LEU A 8 -16.35 -58.43 52.45
CA LEU A 8 -17.73 -57.95 52.43
C LEU A 8 -18.13 -57.24 53.73
N SER A 9 -18.83 -56.12 53.58
CA SER A 9 -19.86 -55.72 54.55
C SER A 9 -21.02 -55.06 53.79
N VAL A 10 -22.12 -55.79 53.69
CA VAL A 10 -23.42 -55.36 53.25
C VAL A 10 -24.03 -54.50 54.35
N LEU A 11 -24.23 -53.20 54.02
CA LEU A 11 -25.06 -52.34 54.85
C LEU A 11 -26.18 -51.75 53.97
N LEU A 12 -27.36 -52.32 54.13
CA LEU A 12 -28.61 -51.90 53.53
C LEU A 12 -29.06 -50.60 54.23
N LEU A 13 -28.87 -49.43 53.53
CA LEU A 13 -29.48 -48.18 53.98
C LEU A 13 -30.54 -47.72 53.00
N LEU A 14 -31.75 -47.61 53.45
CA LEU A 14 -32.91 -47.07 52.79
C LEU A 14 -32.60 -45.66 52.32
N ALA A 15 -32.48 -45.47 51.03
CA ALA A 15 -32.43 -44.14 50.42
C ALA A 15 -33.82 -43.59 50.20
N THR A 16 -34.18 -42.61 51.01
CA THR A 16 -35.32 -41.74 50.77
C THR A 16 -35.02 -40.91 49.52
N THR A 17 -35.71 -41.19 48.43
CA THR A 17 -35.65 -40.36 47.23
C THR A 17 -36.30 -39.02 47.49
N SER A 18 -35.53 -38.01 47.86
CA SER A 18 -35.97 -36.64 47.80
C SER A 18 -36.08 -36.25 46.28
N PHE A 19 -37.31 -36.19 45.83
CA PHE A 19 -37.67 -35.65 44.53
C PHE A 19 -37.37 -34.13 44.55
N SER A 20 -36.17 -33.74 44.21
CA SER A 20 -35.84 -32.35 43.98
C SER A 20 -36.56 -31.95 42.68
N ALA A 21 -37.62 -31.20 42.80
CA ALA A 21 -38.22 -30.52 41.68
C ALA A 21 -37.19 -29.60 41.07
N GLY A 22 -36.51 -30.07 40.01
CA GLY A 22 -35.61 -29.24 39.20
C GLY A 22 -36.45 -28.12 38.59
N THR A 23 -36.25 -26.93 39.16
CA THR A 23 -36.68 -25.70 38.50
C THR A 23 -35.86 -25.62 37.23
N THR A 24 -36.44 -26.09 36.12
CA THR A 24 -35.90 -25.76 34.78
C THR A 24 -35.85 -24.24 34.70
N PRO A 25 -34.68 -23.61 34.46
CA PRO A 25 -34.65 -22.19 34.19
C PRO A 25 -35.56 -22.01 32.97
N SER A 26 -36.67 -21.30 33.13
CA SER A 26 -37.49 -20.82 32.05
C SER A 26 -36.53 -20.12 31.09
N SER A 27 -36.23 -20.75 29.97
CA SER A 27 -35.53 -20.09 28.87
C SER A 27 -36.42 -18.92 28.48
N GLY A 28 -36.10 -17.76 29.05
CA GLY A 28 -36.83 -16.54 28.78
C GLY A 28 -36.89 -16.37 27.27
N ARG A 29 -38.08 -16.28 26.72
CA ARG A 29 -38.28 -16.02 25.29
C ARG A 29 -37.44 -14.78 24.96
N LYS A 30 -36.41 -14.92 24.11
CA LYS A 30 -35.69 -13.80 23.55
C LYS A 30 -36.63 -13.11 22.57
N LEU A 31 -36.83 -11.83 22.76
CA LEU A 31 -37.56 -10.99 21.84
C LEU A 31 -36.55 -10.09 21.13
N TYR A 32 -36.63 -10.06 19.82
CA TYR A 32 -35.78 -9.22 18.99
C TYR A 32 -36.50 -7.95 18.60
N LYS A 33 -35.79 -6.84 18.62
CA LYS A 33 -36.24 -5.55 18.12
C LYS A 33 -35.36 -5.17 16.95
N TRP A 34 -35.93 -4.82 15.81
CA TRP A 34 -35.22 -4.29 14.63
C TRP A 34 -36.01 -3.17 14.01
N VAL A 35 -35.37 -2.39 13.12
CA VAL A 35 -35.98 -1.28 12.40
C VAL A 35 -35.99 -1.61 10.91
N ASP A 36 -37.07 -1.38 10.22
CA ASP A 36 -37.17 -1.59 8.77
C ASP A 36 -36.63 -0.38 7.97
N GLU A 37 -36.62 -0.50 6.65
CA GLU A 37 -36.14 0.56 5.75
C GLU A 37 -36.98 1.85 5.81
N GLN A 38 -38.23 1.79 6.30
CA GLN A 38 -39.13 2.91 6.51
C GLN A 38 -38.94 3.55 7.89
N GLY A 39 -38.04 3.03 8.72
CA GLY A 39 -37.79 3.51 10.08
C GLY A 39 -38.80 3.03 11.12
N VAL A 40 -39.63 2.00 10.78
CA VAL A 40 -40.59 1.41 11.69
C VAL A 40 -39.93 0.34 12.56
N THR A 41 -40.18 0.40 13.86
CA THR A 41 -39.66 -0.58 14.83
C THR A 41 -40.55 -1.80 14.90
N HIS A 42 -39.96 -2.96 14.71
CA HIS A 42 -40.58 -4.26 14.80
C HIS A 42 -40.09 -5.05 16.00
N PHE A 43 -40.96 -5.96 16.48
CA PHE A 43 -40.65 -6.87 17.57
C PHE A 43 -41.07 -8.27 17.17
N GLY A 44 -40.24 -9.28 17.44
CA GLY A 44 -40.56 -10.68 17.13
C GLY A 44 -39.66 -11.67 17.85
N ASP A 45 -40.04 -12.93 17.83
CA ASP A 45 -39.25 -14.04 18.37
C ASP A 45 -38.14 -14.50 17.41
N HIS A 46 -38.19 -14.06 16.16
CA HIS A 46 -37.18 -14.24 15.14
C HIS A 46 -37.15 -13.01 14.21
N ILE A 47 -36.02 -12.79 13.59
CA ILE A 47 -35.81 -11.69 12.65
C ILE A 47 -35.93 -12.25 11.24
N PRO A 48 -36.71 -11.61 10.35
CA PRO A 48 -36.78 -12.00 8.95
C PRO A 48 -35.38 -11.94 8.30
N PRO A 49 -35.05 -12.87 7.37
CA PRO A 49 -33.72 -12.93 6.74
C PRO A 49 -33.27 -11.62 6.09
N GLU A 50 -34.20 -10.81 5.57
CA GLU A 50 -33.98 -9.53 4.96
C GLU A 50 -33.41 -8.48 5.93
N TYR A 51 -33.70 -8.60 7.22
CA TYR A 51 -33.19 -7.69 8.27
C TYR A 51 -32.09 -8.32 9.13
N ALA A 52 -31.71 -9.57 8.86
CA ALA A 52 -30.70 -10.29 9.65
C ALA A 52 -29.32 -9.63 9.61
N ALA A 53 -29.04 -8.85 8.56
CA ALA A 53 -27.78 -8.12 8.40
C ALA A 53 -27.76 -6.75 9.09
N GLN A 54 -28.91 -6.24 9.56
CA GLN A 54 -29.03 -4.95 10.21
C GLN A 54 -28.74 -5.05 11.72
N GLU A 55 -28.64 -3.91 12.38
CA GLU A 55 -28.52 -3.83 13.83
C GLU A 55 -29.78 -4.39 14.51
N GLN A 56 -29.57 -5.19 15.53
CA GLN A 56 -30.64 -5.88 16.24
C GLN A 56 -30.44 -5.71 17.75
N HIS A 57 -31.56 -5.61 18.47
CA HIS A 57 -31.57 -5.54 19.92
C HIS A 57 -32.32 -6.74 20.51
N VAL A 58 -31.70 -7.46 21.42
CA VAL A 58 -32.35 -8.54 22.18
C VAL A 58 -32.92 -7.93 23.44
N ILE A 59 -34.22 -8.09 23.60
CA ILE A 59 -34.94 -7.60 24.80
C ILE A 59 -35.50 -8.77 25.61
N ASN A 60 -35.52 -8.61 26.90
CA ASN A 60 -36.12 -9.59 27.80
C ASN A 60 -37.64 -9.41 27.89
N SER A 61 -38.29 -10.30 28.63
CA SER A 61 -39.74 -10.25 28.87
C SER A 61 -40.23 -8.99 29.61
N GLN A 62 -39.35 -8.21 30.16
CA GLN A 62 -39.63 -6.94 30.84
C GLN A 62 -39.38 -5.71 29.91
N GLY A 63 -39.05 -5.92 28.65
CA GLY A 63 -38.79 -4.84 27.70
C GLY A 63 -37.40 -4.19 27.83
N VAL A 64 -36.50 -4.77 28.64
CA VAL A 64 -35.17 -4.26 28.85
C VAL A 64 -34.23 -4.86 27.81
N GLU A 65 -33.42 -4.02 27.16
CA GLU A 65 -32.39 -4.46 26.23
C GLU A 65 -31.30 -5.21 27.00
N THR A 66 -31.05 -6.45 26.60
CA THR A 66 -30.07 -7.34 27.25
C THR A 66 -28.83 -7.54 26.38
N GLU A 67 -28.98 -7.42 25.06
CA GLU A 67 -27.89 -7.64 24.12
C GLU A 67 -28.14 -6.78 22.86
N ARG A 68 -27.08 -6.23 22.30
CA ARG A 68 -27.10 -5.54 21.04
C ARG A 68 -26.23 -6.29 20.03
N ILE A 69 -26.81 -6.69 18.93
CA ILE A 69 -26.13 -7.34 17.81
C ILE A 69 -25.88 -6.26 16.77
N GLU A 70 -24.63 -5.92 16.55
CA GLU A 70 -24.24 -4.93 15.54
C GLU A 70 -24.60 -5.41 14.13
N ALA A 71 -24.90 -4.45 13.26
CA ALA A 71 -25.13 -4.72 11.84
C ALA A 71 -23.91 -5.43 11.21
N GLN A 72 -24.17 -6.36 10.33
CA GLN A 72 -23.11 -6.97 9.53
C GLN A 72 -22.47 -5.88 8.66
N ARG A 73 -21.14 -5.89 8.63
CA ARG A 73 -20.38 -4.93 7.80
C ARG A 73 -20.67 -5.20 6.34
N THR A 74 -20.93 -4.14 5.59
CA THR A 74 -21.07 -4.26 4.14
C THR A 74 -19.76 -4.69 3.49
N PRO A 75 -19.80 -5.30 2.29
CA PRO A 75 -18.57 -5.61 1.54
C PRO A 75 -17.67 -4.39 1.34
N GLU A 76 -18.25 -3.20 1.12
CA GLU A 76 -17.51 -1.95 0.98
C GLU A 76 -16.82 -1.54 2.29
N GLN A 77 -17.51 -1.70 3.43
CA GLN A 77 -16.93 -1.42 4.74
C GLN A 77 -15.79 -2.37 5.07
N MET A 78 -15.95 -3.66 4.76
CA MET A 78 -14.89 -4.67 4.94
C MET A 78 -13.68 -4.37 4.05
N ALA A 79 -13.92 -4.05 2.77
CA ALA A 79 -12.85 -3.68 1.85
C ALA A 79 -12.12 -2.39 2.29
N ALA A 80 -12.86 -1.39 2.78
CA ALA A 80 -12.27 -0.15 3.28
C ALA A 80 -11.45 -0.37 4.56
N GLU A 81 -11.90 -1.25 5.45
CA GLU A 81 -11.17 -1.60 6.66
C GLU A 81 -9.91 -2.42 6.33
N GLU A 82 -10.02 -3.39 5.43
CA GLU A 82 -8.87 -4.17 4.96
C GLU A 82 -7.81 -3.28 4.31
N LYS A 83 -8.24 -2.35 3.45
CA LYS A 83 -7.35 -1.35 2.85
C LYS A 83 -6.65 -0.51 3.92
N LYS A 84 -7.38 -0.02 4.92
CA LYS A 84 -6.78 0.75 6.03
C LYS A 84 -5.77 -0.08 6.83
N LYS A 85 -6.08 -1.34 7.11
CA LYS A 85 -5.15 -2.26 7.80
C LYS A 85 -3.90 -2.49 6.98
N PHE A 86 -4.06 -2.74 5.68
CA PHE A 86 -2.93 -2.91 4.76
C PHE A 86 -2.05 -1.66 4.69
N GLU A 87 -2.64 -0.48 4.54
CA GLU A 87 -1.90 0.80 4.51
C GLU A 87 -1.16 1.06 5.84
N ALA A 88 -1.80 0.78 6.98
CA ALA A 88 -1.19 0.90 8.30
C ALA A 88 -0.01 -0.07 8.48
N GLU A 89 -0.17 -1.32 8.05
CA GLU A 89 0.89 -2.32 8.07
C GLU A 89 2.06 -1.93 7.16
N GLN A 90 1.78 -1.48 5.94
CA GLN A 90 2.81 -0.98 5.02
C GLN A 90 3.57 0.21 5.61
N LYS A 91 2.88 1.13 6.28
CA LYS A 91 3.51 2.26 6.98
C LYS A 91 4.40 1.76 8.13
N ALA A 92 3.88 0.87 8.97
CA ALA A 92 4.65 0.31 10.08
C ALA A 92 5.90 -0.44 9.61
N ASN A 93 5.79 -1.21 8.52
CA ASN A 93 6.91 -1.91 7.92
C ASN A 93 7.96 -0.94 7.34
N ARG A 94 7.55 0.14 6.66
CA ARG A 94 8.47 1.20 6.21
C ARG A 94 9.18 1.87 7.36
N ASP A 95 8.45 2.24 8.42
CA ASP A 95 9.02 2.86 9.63
C ASP A 95 10.06 1.94 10.29
N LYS A 96 9.73 0.66 10.44
CA LYS A 96 10.66 -0.34 10.97
C LYS A 96 11.90 -0.49 10.10
N ASN A 97 11.74 -0.56 8.78
CA ASN A 97 12.87 -0.67 7.85
C ASN A 97 13.75 0.57 7.93
N LEU A 98 13.16 1.76 8.00
CA LEU A 98 13.89 3.02 8.13
C LEU A 98 14.76 3.04 9.39
N LEU A 99 14.20 2.67 10.54
CA LEU A 99 14.90 2.60 11.82
C LEU A 99 15.98 1.49 11.87
N ASN A 100 15.78 0.41 11.13
CA ASN A 100 16.76 -0.68 11.06
C ASN A 100 17.90 -0.38 10.07
N THR A 101 17.63 0.42 9.04
CA THR A 101 18.60 0.73 8.00
C THR A 101 19.55 1.84 8.44
N TYR A 102 19.07 2.83 9.19
CA TYR A 102 19.82 4.02 9.54
C TYR A 102 19.95 4.20 11.04
N VAL A 103 21.13 4.59 11.47
CA VAL A 103 21.43 4.88 12.88
C VAL A 103 21.16 6.35 13.22
N SER A 104 21.40 7.27 12.27
CA SER A 104 21.28 8.72 12.48
C SER A 104 20.83 9.47 11.22
N VAL A 105 20.32 10.68 11.43
CA VAL A 105 19.98 11.62 10.34
C VAL A 105 21.19 11.91 9.46
N SER A 106 22.34 12.14 10.06
CA SER A 106 23.59 12.45 9.31
C SER A 106 24.04 11.29 8.42
N GLU A 107 23.70 10.05 8.76
CA GLU A 107 23.97 8.91 7.88
C GLU A 107 23.05 8.93 6.65
N ILE A 108 21.78 9.25 6.82
CA ILE A 108 20.83 9.40 5.70
C ILE A 108 21.27 10.54 4.78
N GLU A 109 21.64 11.69 5.36
CA GLU A 109 22.12 12.86 4.62
C GLU A 109 23.40 12.55 3.82
N ARG A 110 24.37 11.89 4.44
CA ARG A 110 25.59 11.48 3.76
C ARG A 110 25.32 10.54 2.58
N LEU A 111 24.42 9.56 2.77
CA LEU A 111 24.06 8.63 1.70
C LEU A 111 23.29 9.34 0.58
N ARG A 112 22.38 10.26 0.93
CA ARG A 112 21.72 11.16 -0.03
C ARG A 112 22.73 11.90 -0.88
N ASP A 113 23.64 12.61 -0.23
CA ASP A 113 24.61 13.47 -0.91
C ASP A 113 25.54 12.65 -1.82
N GLN A 114 25.94 11.46 -1.38
CA GLN A 114 26.72 10.54 -2.19
C GLN A 114 25.94 10.08 -3.44
N ARG A 115 24.69 9.69 -3.29
CA ARG A 115 23.88 9.18 -4.42
C ARG A 115 23.47 10.28 -5.38
N LEU A 116 23.04 11.43 -4.85
CA LEU A 116 22.73 12.58 -5.69
C LEU A 116 23.97 13.12 -6.40
N GLY A 117 25.13 13.09 -5.74
CA GLY A 117 26.40 13.46 -6.37
C GLY A 117 26.73 12.59 -7.58
N LEU A 118 26.58 11.26 -7.47
CA LEU A 118 26.79 10.34 -8.60
C LEU A 118 25.83 10.62 -9.77
N LEU A 119 24.55 10.89 -9.49
CA LEU A 119 23.58 11.24 -10.53
C LEU A 119 23.89 12.59 -11.17
N SER A 120 24.26 13.59 -10.36
CA SER A 120 24.67 14.92 -10.84
C SER A 120 25.86 14.83 -11.77
N ASP A 121 26.88 14.03 -11.43
CA ASP A 121 28.03 13.80 -12.29
C ASP A 121 27.65 13.14 -13.62
N GLN A 122 26.75 12.15 -13.58
CA GLN A 122 26.24 11.51 -14.81
C GLN A 122 25.44 12.50 -15.67
N ILE A 123 24.59 13.34 -15.07
CA ILE A 123 23.85 14.42 -15.74
C ILE A 123 24.82 15.39 -16.43
N LYS A 124 25.87 15.79 -15.71
CA LYS A 124 26.88 16.68 -16.24
C LYS A 124 27.62 16.09 -17.45
N VAL A 125 28.07 14.84 -17.33
CA VAL A 125 28.76 14.13 -18.44
C VAL A 125 27.83 13.98 -19.63
N THR A 126 26.57 13.58 -19.42
CA THR A 126 25.59 13.47 -20.52
C THR A 126 25.33 14.83 -21.19
N GLY A 127 25.24 15.90 -20.38
CA GLY A 127 25.09 17.27 -20.88
C GLY A 127 26.27 17.71 -21.74
N GLN A 128 27.50 17.46 -21.30
CA GLN A 128 28.73 17.77 -22.07
C GLN A 128 28.77 16.98 -23.40
N PHE A 129 28.34 15.69 -23.36
CA PHE A 129 28.27 14.89 -24.57
C PHE A 129 27.21 15.41 -25.55
N LEU A 130 26.08 15.88 -25.07
CA LEU A 130 25.06 16.56 -25.88
C LEU A 130 25.58 17.84 -26.54
N GLU A 131 26.38 18.63 -25.84
CA GLU A 131 27.01 19.82 -26.41
C GLU A 131 27.94 19.47 -27.57
N ILE A 132 28.73 18.39 -27.45
CA ILE A 132 29.60 17.89 -28.53
C ILE A 132 28.76 17.43 -29.72
N LEU A 133 27.70 16.65 -29.51
CA LEU A 133 26.83 16.19 -30.57
C LEU A 133 26.10 17.32 -31.28
N ASN A 134 25.62 18.32 -30.54
CA ASN A 134 25.00 19.51 -31.10
C ASN A 134 25.98 20.33 -31.92
N GLY A 135 27.24 20.47 -31.44
CA GLY A 135 28.32 21.10 -32.20
C GLY A 135 28.60 20.36 -33.52
N ARG A 136 28.64 19.01 -33.50
CA ARG A 136 28.79 18.18 -34.70
C ARG A 136 27.58 18.34 -35.65
N MET A 137 26.38 18.30 -35.13
CA MET A 137 25.15 18.52 -35.93
C MET A 137 25.15 19.88 -36.61
N LYS A 138 25.55 20.95 -35.88
CA LYS A 138 25.66 22.30 -36.47
C LYS A 138 26.64 22.33 -37.66
N LYS A 139 27.81 21.70 -37.54
CA LYS A 139 28.78 21.60 -38.64
C LYS A 139 28.23 20.82 -39.82
N LEU A 140 27.56 19.71 -39.59
CA LEU A 140 26.90 18.88 -40.63
C LEU A 140 25.82 19.66 -41.35
N ARG A 141 24.96 20.39 -40.65
CA ARG A 141 23.92 21.24 -41.21
C ARG A 141 24.54 22.37 -42.10
N VAL A 142 25.59 23.03 -41.68
CA VAL A 142 26.28 24.03 -42.50
C VAL A 142 26.88 23.37 -43.72
N ALA A 143 27.53 22.22 -43.61
CA ALA A 143 28.09 21.48 -44.74
C ALA A 143 27.02 21.00 -45.72
N SER A 144 25.82 20.63 -45.24
CA SER A 144 24.72 20.15 -46.10
C SER A 144 24.08 21.24 -46.93
N GLN A 145 24.18 22.52 -46.55
CA GLN A 145 23.58 23.65 -47.32
C GLN A 145 24.09 23.78 -48.76
N ARG A 146 25.23 23.22 -49.11
CA ARG A 146 25.79 23.22 -50.49
C ARG A 146 25.22 22.10 -51.37
N PHE A 147 24.42 21.20 -50.81
CA PHE A 147 23.85 20.03 -51.49
C PHE A 147 22.34 20.12 -51.55
N ARG A 148 21.75 19.50 -52.60
CA ARG A 148 20.31 19.27 -52.64
C ARG A 148 19.91 18.20 -51.61
N PRO A 149 18.80 18.33 -50.91
CA PRO A 149 17.73 19.31 -51.06
C PRO A 149 17.90 20.61 -50.28
N TYR A 150 19.00 20.80 -49.53
CA TYR A 150 19.19 21.94 -48.60
C TYR A 150 19.74 23.19 -49.29
N SER A 151 20.31 23.07 -50.49
CA SER A 151 20.79 24.21 -51.27
C SER A 151 19.65 24.93 -51.98
N SER A 152 19.70 26.25 -51.98
CA SER A 152 18.82 27.10 -52.81
C SER A 152 19.16 27.10 -54.30
N ASP A 153 20.33 26.62 -54.67
CA ASP A 153 20.73 26.49 -56.08
C ASP A 153 20.17 25.20 -56.71
N PRO A 154 19.29 25.27 -57.74
CA PRO A 154 18.75 24.09 -58.41
C PRO A 154 19.82 23.21 -59.03
N LYS A 155 20.98 23.75 -59.34
CA LYS A 155 22.14 23.04 -59.94
C LYS A 155 23.11 22.48 -58.93
N ALA A 156 22.82 22.65 -57.61
CA ALA A 156 23.68 22.10 -56.56
C ALA A 156 23.78 20.58 -56.70
N PRO A 157 24.93 19.99 -56.39
CA PRO A 157 25.09 18.54 -56.41
C PRO A 157 24.20 17.86 -55.41
N GLN A 158 23.89 16.59 -55.65
CA GLN A 158 23.16 15.76 -54.72
C GLN A 158 24.06 15.47 -53.50
N MET A 159 23.45 15.43 -52.30
CA MET A 159 24.17 15.09 -51.07
C MET A 159 24.66 13.64 -51.15
N SER A 160 25.89 13.40 -50.67
CA SER A 160 26.42 12.04 -50.59
C SER A 160 25.71 11.25 -49.50
N ASP A 161 25.57 9.94 -49.69
CA ASP A 161 24.98 9.03 -48.71
C ASP A 161 25.67 9.16 -47.34
N GLN A 162 26.99 9.29 -47.29
CA GLN A 162 27.75 9.47 -46.09
C GLN A 162 27.31 10.69 -45.26
N VAL A 163 27.08 11.85 -45.90
CA VAL A 163 26.63 13.06 -45.19
C VAL A 163 25.18 12.90 -44.72
N ALA A 164 24.34 12.22 -45.50
CA ALA A 164 22.97 11.93 -45.14
C ALA A 164 22.92 10.98 -43.91
N GLU A 165 23.69 9.91 -43.93
CA GLU A 165 23.82 8.97 -42.81
C GLU A 165 24.36 9.67 -41.54
N ASP A 166 25.42 10.49 -41.68
CA ASP A 166 25.96 11.23 -40.53
C ASP A 166 24.92 12.17 -39.90
N LEU A 167 24.10 12.85 -40.67
CA LEU A 167 23.01 13.69 -40.17
C LEU A 167 21.98 12.88 -39.38
N VAL A 168 21.60 11.71 -39.92
CA VAL A 168 20.63 10.81 -39.26
C VAL A 168 21.22 10.23 -38.00
N HIS A 169 22.45 9.73 -38.03
CA HIS A 169 23.10 9.13 -36.84
C HIS A 169 23.26 10.14 -35.72
N VAL A 170 23.84 11.32 -36.00
CA VAL A 170 24.01 12.37 -34.97
C VAL A 170 22.65 12.85 -34.47
N GLY A 171 21.63 12.93 -35.30
CA GLY A 171 20.28 13.28 -34.90
C GLY A 171 19.66 12.24 -33.96
N ASN A 172 19.87 10.97 -34.22
CA ASN A 172 19.41 9.87 -33.35
C ASN A 172 20.18 9.88 -32.01
N ASP A 173 21.50 10.07 -32.06
CA ASP A 173 22.34 10.15 -30.85
C ASP A 173 21.89 11.29 -29.94
N ILE A 174 21.65 12.49 -30.52
CA ILE A 174 21.13 13.64 -29.74
C ILE A 174 19.81 13.26 -29.04
N ARG A 175 18.85 12.73 -29.78
CA ARG A 175 17.54 12.35 -29.20
C ARG A 175 17.68 11.33 -28.07
N THR A 176 18.50 10.31 -28.27
CA THR A 176 18.76 9.29 -27.23
C THR A 176 19.40 9.92 -25.99
N GLN A 177 20.38 10.81 -26.17
CA GLN A 177 21.03 11.45 -25.03
C GLN A 177 20.14 12.49 -24.32
N GLU A 178 19.27 13.19 -25.05
CA GLU A 178 18.24 14.07 -24.46
C GLU A 178 17.26 13.29 -23.59
N GLU A 179 16.86 12.10 -24.07
CA GLU A 179 15.98 11.20 -23.31
C GLU A 179 16.64 10.68 -22.04
N ASN A 180 17.89 10.19 -22.16
CA ASN A 180 18.69 9.77 -21.00
C ASN A 180 18.87 10.91 -19.98
N LEU A 181 19.12 12.13 -20.45
CA LEU A 181 19.28 13.29 -19.57
C LEU A 181 17.99 13.63 -18.81
N ARG A 182 16.85 13.54 -19.51
CA ARG A 182 15.54 13.75 -18.89
C ARG A 182 15.23 12.69 -17.83
N GLU A 183 15.50 11.42 -18.12
CA GLU A 183 15.33 10.31 -17.17
C GLU A 183 16.20 10.49 -15.94
N LYS A 184 17.48 10.78 -16.11
CA LYS A 184 18.41 11.02 -14.98
C LYS A 184 17.99 12.19 -14.10
N ARG A 185 17.51 13.30 -14.67
CA ARG A 185 16.97 14.44 -13.91
C ARG A 185 15.71 14.08 -13.15
N SER A 186 14.85 13.25 -13.75
CA SER A 186 13.64 12.73 -13.07
C SER A 186 14.00 11.80 -11.91
N GLU A 187 15.00 10.95 -12.10
CA GLU A 187 15.54 10.07 -11.06
C GLU A 187 16.15 10.88 -9.90
N GLU A 188 16.95 11.89 -10.20
CA GLU A 188 17.54 12.80 -9.21
C GLU A 188 16.46 13.49 -8.37
N ALA A 189 15.43 14.05 -9.02
CA ALA A 189 14.32 14.72 -8.32
C ALA A 189 13.50 13.75 -7.46
N THR A 190 13.29 12.53 -7.93
CA THR A 190 12.55 11.48 -7.20
C THR A 190 13.37 11.03 -5.99
N MET A 191 14.66 10.78 -6.18
CA MET A 191 15.58 10.37 -5.12
C MET A 191 15.71 11.44 -4.03
N SER A 192 15.83 12.73 -4.42
CA SER A 192 15.88 13.85 -3.48
C SER A 192 14.64 13.87 -2.58
N LYS A 193 13.44 13.81 -3.18
CA LYS A 193 12.17 13.77 -2.44
C LYS A 193 12.06 12.57 -1.51
N GLN A 194 12.55 11.41 -1.94
CA GLN A 194 12.53 10.20 -1.12
C GLN A 194 13.42 10.40 0.12
N PHE A 195 14.65 10.87 -0.04
CA PHE A 195 15.54 11.13 1.09
C PHE A 195 15.02 12.22 2.03
N GLU A 196 14.40 13.28 1.50
CA GLU A 196 13.76 14.32 2.32
C GLU A 196 12.64 13.74 3.16
N SER A 197 11.79 12.89 2.57
CA SER A 197 10.72 12.17 3.26
C SER A 197 11.27 11.23 4.33
N ASP A 198 12.31 10.47 4.01
CA ASP A 198 12.93 9.52 4.93
C ASP A 198 13.59 10.25 6.12
N ILE A 199 14.26 11.38 5.88
CA ILE A 199 14.84 12.22 6.95
C ILE A 199 13.75 12.77 7.86
N ALA A 200 12.68 13.34 7.28
CA ALA A 200 11.57 13.89 8.05
C ALA A 200 10.92 12.78 8.91
N ARG A 201 10.64 11.62 8.31
CA ARG A 201 10.05 10.49 9.01
C ARG A 201 10.95 9.91 10.09
N PHE A 202 12.25 9.80 9.84
CA PHE A 202 13.22 9.33 10.82
C PHE A 202 13.30 10.28 12.03
N LYS A 203 13.28 11.60 11.81
CA LYS A 203 13.23 12.60 12.88
C LYS A 203 11.99 12.43 13.74
N GLU A 204 10.80 12.31 13.12
CA GLU A 204 9.55 12.05 13.85
C GLU A 204 9.64 10.78 14.73
N LEU A 205 10.11 9.67 14.15
CA LEU A 205 10.21 8.38 14.84
C LEU A 205 11.20 8.40 16.01
N LYS A 206 12.24 9.22 15.91
CA LYS A 206 13.26 9.40 16.97
C LYS A 206 12.97 10.56 17.93
N GLY A 207 11.91 11.36 17.71
CA GLY A 207 11.58 12.54 18.50
C GLY A 207 12.64 13.65 18.41
N ILE A 208 13.30 13.79 17.23
CA ILE A 208 14.33 14.80 16.95
C ILE A 208 13.65 16.00 16.28
N HIS A 209 13.80 17.17 16.85
CA HIS A 209 13.24 18.44 16.34
C HIS A 209 14.31 19.30 15.67
#